data_d0d8bacb896d7b4d9587f0f39cb5878c
#
_entry.id   d0d8bacb896d7b4d9587f0f39cb5878c
#
_cell.length_a   1.000
_cell.length_b   1.000
_cell.length_c   1.000
_cell.angle_alpha   90.00
_cell.angle_beta   90.00
_cell.angle_gamma   90.00
#
_symmetry.space_group_name_H-M   'P 1'
#
loop_
_entity.id
_entity.type
_entity.pdbx_description
1 polymer ?
#
loop_
_entity_poly.entity_id
_entity_poly.type
_entity_poly.pdbx_seq_one_letter_code
_entity_poly.pdbx_strand_id
1 'polypeptide(L)'
;IMNKTALCIPLILFTLPVYAGKTSYNKPEYWRLIHSDPAQGKSIYGNTLVRSLSPGNSIIEIRYEKPKPIIPNETINGRSRIIGKDYVKTRFKFQIDCKNKEISYEESAFFDSKDKLSAYEILPVEELKWHKIKIGSTAEKFYRFTCEF
;
A
#
# COMPACT_ATOMS: atom_id res chain seq x y z
N ILE A 1 -9.56 11.18 -36.60
CA ILE A 1 -8.89 10.02 -36.02
C ILE A 1 -8.05 10.50 -34.83
N MET A 2 -8.57 10.36 -33.63
CA MET A 2 -7.86 10.77 -32.42
C MET A 2 -6.85 9.69 -32.02
N ASN A 3 -5.57 10.08 -31.97
CA ASN A 3 -4.49 9.21 -31.51
C ASN A 3 -4.69 8.88 -30.01
N LYS A 4 -5.11 7.67 -29.74
CA LYS A 4 -5.32 7.15 -28.37
C LYS A 4 -4.03 6.74 -27.64
N THR A 5 -2.88 7.08 -28.15
CA THR A 5 -1.58 6.62 -27.64
C THR A 5 -1.02 7.43 -26.48
N ALA A 6 -1.58 8.59 -26.16
CA ALA A 6 -1.05 9.45 -25.08
C ALA A 6 -1.58 9.12 -23.68
N LEU A 7 -2.56 8.24 -23.54
CA LEU A 7 -3.22 7.94 -22.24
C LEU A 7 -2.65 6.75 -21.49
N CYS A 8 -1.69 6.01 -22.07
CA CYS A 8 -1.18 4.77 -21.47
C CYS A 8 0.01 4.96 -20.52
N ILE A 9 0.72 6.09 -20.58
CA ILE A 9 1.96 6.29 -19.80
C ILE A 9 1.72 6.49 -18.30
N PRO A 10 0.70 7.21 -17.84
CA PRO A 10 0.44 7.33 -16.40
C PRO A 10 -0.07 6.04 -15.74
N LEU A 11 -0.77 5.21 -16.50
CA LEU A 11 -1.32 3.95 -15.98
C LEU A 11 -0.24 2.89 -15.67
N ILE A 12 0.89 2.92 -16.37
CA ILE A 12 1.97 1.95 -16.19
C ILE A 12 2.63 2.09 -14.81
N LEU A 13 2.75 3.30 -14.27
CA LEU A 13 3.28 3.55 -12.93
C LEU A 13 2.38 2.99 -11.82
N PHE A 14 1.08 2.85 -12.07
CA PHE A 14 0.11 2.32 -11.12
C PHE A 14 -0.06 0.82 -11.16
N THR A 15 0.31 0.19 -12.26
CA THR A 15 0.21 -1.25 -12.42
C THR A 15 1.41 -1.99 -11.84
N LEU A 16 2.43 -1.27 -11.36
CA LEU A 16 3.56 -1.90 -10.68
C LEU A 16 3.09 -2.43 -9.33
N PRO A 17 3.16 -3.73 -9.12
CA PRO A 17 2.75 -4.34 -7.86
C PRO A 17 3.63 -3.84 -6.72
N VAL A 18 3.03 -3.60 -5.55
CA VAL A 18 3.74 -3.13 -4.35
C VAL A 18 4.83 -4.09 -3.87
N TYR A 19 4.81 -5.32 -4.34
CA TYR A 19 5.81 -6.35 -4.03
C TYR A 19 6.97 -6.41 -5.04
N ALA A 20 6.94 -5.65 -6.14
CA ALA A 20 8.06 -5.59 -7.07
C ALA A 20 9.29 -4.98 -6.37
N GLY A 21 10.31 -5.82 -6.12
CA GLY A 21 11.34 -5.56 -5.14
C GLY A 21 12.37 -4.45 -5.47
N LYS A 22 12.50 -4.01 -6.72
CA LYS A 22 13.53 -3.03 -7.14
C LYS A 22 12.94 -1.96 -8.04
N THR A 23 11.91 -1.29 -7.57
CA THR A 23 11.32 -0.15 -8.27
C THR A 23 11.91 1.15 -7.75
N SER A 24 11.88 2.20 -8.58
CA SER A 24 12.43 3.50 -8.24
C SER A 24 11.84 4.12 -6.98
N TYR A 25 10.62 3.75 -6.59
CA TYR A 25 9.99 4.28 -5.38
C TYR A 25 10.46 3.61 -4.07
N ASN A 26 11.30 2.57 -4.14
CA ASN A 26 11.78 1.86 -2.94
C ASN A 26 12.95 2.52 -2.21
N LYS A 27 13.46 3.63 -2.72
CA LYS A 27 14.57 4.33 -2.07
C LYS A 27 14.18 4.83 -0.67
N PRO A 28 15.08 4.73 0.34
CA PRO A 28 14.79 5.16 1.72
C PRO A 28 14.30 6.60 1.83
N GLU A 29 14.81 7.52 1.00
CA GLU A 29 14.44 8.92 1.00
C GLU A 29 12.97 9.21 0.65
N TYR A 30 12.29 8.26 0.03
CA TYR A 30 10.87 8.42 -0.32
C TYR A 30 9.92 7.95 0.79
N TRP A 31 10.43 7.39 1.88
CA TRP A 31 9.60 6.90 2.98
C TRP A 31 9.60 7.88 4.15
N ARG A 32 8.44 8.46 4.43
CA ARG A 32 8.23 9.39 5.53
C ARG A 32 7.41 8.73 6.64
N LEU A 33 7.89 8.88 7.88
CA LEU A 33 7.16 8.41 9.06
C LEU A 33 5.83 9.15 9.19
N ILE A 34 4.74 8.40 9.23
CA ILE A 34 3.38 8.91 9.49
C ILE A 34 3.03 8.76 10.96
N HIS A 35 3.34 7.60 11.53
CA HIS A 35 2.97 7.27 12.91
C HIS A 35 3.91 6.20 13.48
N SER A 36 4.16 6.30 14.77
CA SER A 36 4.90 5.29 15.53
C SER A 36 4.09 4.87 16.75
N ASP A 37 4.03 3.57 16.99
CA ASP A 37 3.42 2.96 18.16
C ASP A 37 4.44 2.03 18.84
N PRO A 38 5.32 2.58 19.72
CA PRO A 38 6.36 1.79 20.38
C PRO A 38 5.81 0.68 21.27
N ALA A 39 4.61 0.87 21.85
CA ALA A 39 3.99 -0.15 22.69
C ALA A 39 3.64 -1.41 21.91
N GLN A 40 3.31 -1.27 20.64
CA GLN A 40 3.05 -2.40 19.72
C GLN A 40 4.26 -2.78 18.85
N GLY A 41 5.40 -2.09 19.01
CA GLY A 41 6.57 -2.29 18.17
C GLY A 41 6.29 -2.06 16.69
N LYS A 42 5.54 -1.01 16.36
CA LYS A 42 5.00 -0.76 15.03
C LYS A 42 5.27 0.68 14.58
N SER A 43 5.70 0.85 13.33
CA SER A 43 5.87 2.15 12.69
C SER A 43 5.25 2.15 11.31
N ILE A 44 4.63 3.27 10.93
CA ILE A 44 3.89 3.45 9.68
C ILE A 44 4.57 4.53 8.85
N TYR A 45 4.86 4.20 7.60
CA TYR A 45 5.51 5.10 6.65
C TYR A 45 4.67 5.25 5.39
N GLY A 46 4.68 6.44 4.80
CA GLY A 46 4.06 6.71 3.51
C GLY A 46 5.10 7.04 2.45
N ASN A 47 4.84 6.63 1.22
CA ASN A 47 5.73 6.89 0.09
C ASN A 47 5.45 8.26 -0.53
N THR A 48 6.39 9.19 -0.39
CA THR A 48 6.25 10.56 -0.88
C THR A 48 6.32 10.68 -2.39
N LEU A 49 7.07 9.79 -3.05
CA LEU A 49 7.18 9.80 -4.52
C LEU A 49 5.87 9.40 -5.17
N VAL A 50 5.27 8.30 -4.73
CA VAL A 50 3.97 7.85 -5.26
C VAL A 50 2.90 8.91 -5.05
N ARG A 51 2.83 9.48 -3.86
CA ARG A 51 1.91 10.59 -3.55
C ARG A 51 2.07 11.77 -4.50
N SER A 52 3.32 12.16 -4.81
CA SER A 52 3.60 13.31 -5.68
C SER A 52 3.31 13.04 -7.15
N LEU A 53 3.64 11.85 -7.63
CA LEU A 53 3.44 11.48 -9.04
C LEU A 53 1.98 11.19 -9.37
N SER A 54 1.21 10.87 -8.36
CA SER A 54 -0.14 10.36 -8.55
C SER A 54 -1.07 10.74 -7.42
N PRO A 55 -1.64 11.95 -7.50
CA PRO A 55 -2.58 12.43 -6.50
C PRO A 55 -3.70 11.44 -6.22
N GLY A 56 -3.98 11.20 -4.93
CA GLY A 56 -4.98 10.23 -4.48
C GLY A 56 -4.50 8.79 -4.39
N ASN A 57 -3.35 8.44 -4.97
CA ASN A 57 -2.75 7.11 -4.79
C ASN A 57 -1.69 7.14 -3.69
N SER A 58 -1.60 6.05 -2.94
CA SER A 58 -0.66 5.95 -1.84
C SER A 58 -0.15 4.53 -1.67
N ILE A 59 1.13 4.43 -1.33
CA ILE A 59 1.72 3.20 -0.81
C ILE A 59 2.13 3.46 0.62
N ILE A 60 1.60 2.64 1.52
CA ILE A 60 1.87 2.72 2.96
C ILE A 60 2.64 1.47 3.37
N GLU A 61 3.70 1.66 4.13
CA GLU A 61 4.50 0.57 4.68
C GLU A 61 4.39 0.54 6.20
N ILE A 62 4.03 -0.60 6.75
CA ILE A 62 4.03 -0.86 8.18
C ILE A 62 5.22 -1.75 8.51
N ARG A 63 6.06 -1.30 9.42
CA ARG A 63 7.23 -2.04 9.93
C ARG A 63 6.98 -2.50 11.34
N TYR A 64 7.36 -3.74 11.62
CA TYR A 64 7.25 -4.36 12.93
C TYR A 64 8.64 -4.67 13.47
N GLU A 65 8.86 -4.47 14.76
CA GLU A 65 10.15 -4.79 15.43
C GLU A 65 10.39 -6.29 15.53
N LYS A 66 9.31 -7.07 15.64
CA LYS A 66 9.37 -8.54 15.77
C LYS A 66 8.62 -9.20 14.63
N PRO A 67 9.09 -10.35 14.14
CA PRO A 67 8.38 -11.13 13.14
C PRO A 67 6.97 -11.51 13.59
N LYS A 68 6.04 -11.44 12.65
CA LYS A 68 4.64 -11.86 12.82
C LYS A 68 4.37 -13.07 11.94
N PRO A 69 3.61 -14.06 12.42
CA PRO A 69 3.26 -15.21 11.59
C PRO A 69 2.33 -14.81 10.44
N ILE A 70 2.52 -15.43 9.27
CA ILE A 70 1.55 -15.37 8.19
C ILE A 70 0.38 -16.28 8.57
N ILE A 71 -0.79 -15.70 8.73
CA ILE A 71 -2.03 -16.45 9.01
C ILE A 71 -2.80 -16.59 7.70
N PRO A 72 -3.04 -17.83 7.22
CA PRO A 72 -3.83 -18.04 6.02
C PRO A 72 -5.22 -17.42 6.18
N ASN A 73 -5.62 -16.63 5.21
CA ASN A 73 -6.96 -16.03 5.20
C ASN A 73 -7.82 -16.79 4.19
N GLU A 74 -8.88 -17.43 4.65
CA GLU A 74 -9.77 -18.26 3.83
C GLU A 74 -10.65 -17.44 2.86
N THR A 75 -10.71 -16.11 3.07
CA THR A 75 -11.60 -15.25 2.27
C THR A 75 -10.95 -14.68 1.02
N ILE A 76 -9.76 -15.12 0.67
CA ILE A 76 -9.00 -14.51 -0.40
C ILE A 76 -9.37 -15.13 -1.74
N ASN A 77 -9.98 -14.34 -2.59
CA ASN A 77 -10.49 -14.73 -3.91
C ASN A 77 -9.38 -15.01 -4.93
N GLY A 78 -8.64 -16.09 -4.76
CA GLY A 78 -7.77 -16.66 -5.78
C GLY A 78 -6.54 -15.84 -6.20
N ARG A 79 -6.38 -14.57 -5.75
CA ARG A 79 -5.24 -13.70 -6.09
C ARG A 79 -4.31 -13.44 -4.93
N SER A 80 -4.26 -14.34 -4.01
CA SER A 80 -3.30 -14.30 -2.92
C SER A 80 -2.39 -15.51 -2.97
N ARG A 81 -1.19 -15.33 -2.46
CA ARG A 81 -0.22 -16.42 -2.36
C ARG A 81 0.58 -16.27 -1.08
N ILE A 82 0.74 -17.38 -0.39
CA ILE A 82 1.61 -17.50 0.78
C ILE A 82 2.86 -18.24 0.35
N ILE A 83 4.03 -17.64 0.59
CA ILE A 83 5.33 -18.16 0.18
C ILE A 83 6.19 -18.45 1.40
N GLY A 84 6.14 -17.58 2.41
CA GLY A 84 6.93 -17.64 3.63
C GLY A 84 6.11 -17.94 4.87
N LYS A 85 6.77 -17.92 6.03
CA LYS A 85 6.14 -18.23 7.32
C LYS A 85 5.83 -17.01 8.16
N ASP A 86 6.64 -15.96 8.04
CA ASP A 86 6.53 -14.75 8.84
C ASP A 86 6.80 -13.49 8.02
N TYR A 87 6.55 -12.34 8.63
CA TYR A 87 6.84 -11.04 8.06
C TYR A 87 7.20 -10.02 9.14
N VAL A 88 7.97 -9.02 8.78
CA VAL A 88 8.30 -7.85 9.61
C VAL A 88 7.83 -6.55 8.95
N LYS A 89 7.39 -6.61 7.71
CA LYS A 89 6.99 -5.45 6.94
C LYS A 89 5.80 -5.78 6.04
N THR A 90 4.83 -4.88 6.00
CA THR A 90 3.69 -4.98 5.08
C THR A 90 3.60 -3.70 4.27
N ARG A 91 3.40 -3.81 2.96
CA ARG A 91 3.08 -2.69 2.08
C ARG A 91 1.65 -2.79 1.59
N PHE A 92 0.95 -1.67 1.63
CA PHE A 92 -0.43 -1.54 1.17
C PHE A 92 -0.51 -0.49 0.08
N LYS A 93 -1.23 -0.79 -0.98
CA LYS A 93 -1.58 0.16 -2.01
C LYS A 93 -3.04 0.57 -1.85
N PHE A 94 -3.27 1.87 -1.77
CA PHE A 94 -4.60 2.47 -1.61
C PHE A 94 -4.86 3.50 -2.70
N GLN A 95 -6.13 3.68 -3.02
CA GLN A 95 -6.63 4.91 -3.62
C GLN A 95 -7.42 5.69 -2.57
N ILE A 96 -7.22 7.00 -2.53
CA ILE A 96 -7.93 7.89 -1.61
C ILE A 96 -8.60 8.98 -2.43
N ASP A 97 -9.92 9.07 -2.30
CA ASP A 97 -10.70 10.18 -2.82
C ASP A 97 -10.62 11.33 -1.81
N CYS A 98 -9.76 12.30 -2.08
CA CYS A 98 -9.52 13.43 -1.18
C CYS A 98 -10.76 14.32 -1.01
N LYS A 99 -11.59 14.44 -2.05
CA LYS A 99 -12.81 15.26 -2.04
C LYS A 99 -13.90 14.63 -1.18
N ASN A 100 -14.15 13.34 -1.37
CA ASN A 100 -15.23 12.63 -0.70
C ASN A 100 -14.79 11.95 0.60
N LYS A 101 -13.50 11.99 0.93
CA LYS A 101 -12.89 11.34 2.10
C LYS A 101 -13.21 9.85 2.16
N GLU A 102 -12.90 9.17 1.08
CA GLU A 102 -13.07 7.73 0.94
C GLU A 102 -11.74 7.05 0.58
N ILE A 103 -11.60 5.81 0.99
CA ILE A 103 -10.42 5.00 0.74
C ILE A 103 -10.82 3.67 0.10
N SER A 104 -10.05 3.25 -0.91
CA SER A 104 -10.17 1.95 -1.54
C SER A 104 -8.84 1.20 -1.47
N TYR A 105 -8.89 -0.01 -0.97
CA TYR A 105 -7.74 -0.87 -0.77
C TYR A 105 -7.55 -1.78 -1.99
N GLU A 106 -6.33 -1.84 -2.54
CA GLU A 106 -6.05 -2.59 -3.78
C GLU A 106 -5.14 -3.81 -3.56
N GLU A 107 -4.03 -3.62 -2.90
CA GLU A 107 -2.99 -4.65 -2.76
C GLU A 107 -2.36 -4.64 -1.38
N SER A 108 -1.88 -5.81 -0.95
CA SER A 108 -0.93 -5.92 0.15
C SER A 108 0.19 -6.89 -0.19
N ALA A 109 1.37 -6.61 0.36
CA ALA A 109 2.52 -7.49 0.25
C ALA A 109 3.22 -7.55 1.61
N PHE A 110 3.68 -8.74 1.97
CA PHE A 110 4.31 -9.05 3.25
C PHE A 110 5.73 -9.50 3.02
N PHE A 111 6.67 -8.92 3.74
CA PHE A 111 8.09 -9.17 3.56
C PHE A 111 8.73 -9.65 4.86
N ASP A 112 9.63 -10.61 4.77
CA ASP A 112 10.42 -11.10 5.90
C ASP A 112 11.58 -10.14 6.26
N SER A 113 12.37 -10.50 7.26
CA SER A 113 13.52 -9.72 7.73
C SER A 113 14.65 -9.59 6.70
N LYS A 114 14.63 -10.39 5.65
CA LYS A 114 15.60 -10.36 4.53
C LYS A 114 15.04 -9.65 3.30
N ASP A 115 13.92 -8.92 3.43
CA ASP A 115 13.20 -8.27 2.34
C ASP A 115 12.69 -9.23 1.25
N LYS A 116 12.53 -10.51 1.59
CA LYS A 116 11.90 -11.47 0.69
C LYS A 116 10.39 -11.44 0.86
N LEU A 117 9.67 -11.57 -0.26
CA LEU A 117 8.23 -11.66 -0.27
C LEU A 117 7.77 -12.95 0.44
N SER A 118 6.98 -12.77 1.50
CA SER A 118 6.39 -13.89 2.27
C SER A 118 4.95 -14.18 1.88
N ALA A 119 4.21 -13.17 1.47
CA ALA A 119 2.83 -13.32 1.00
C ALA A 119 2.39 -12.07 0.24
N TYR A 120 1.36 -12.20 -0.56
CA TYR A 120 0.70 -11.05 -1.18
C TYR A 120 -0.79 -11.32 -1.41
N GLU A 121 -1.53 -10.23 -1.53
CA GLU A 121 -2.94 -10.22 -1.91
C GLU A 121 -3.20 -9.08 -2.89
N ILE A 122 -3.89 -9.39 -3.98
CA ILE A 122 -4.31 -8.41 -4.98
C ILE A 122 -5.82 -8.53 -5.14
N LEU A 123 -6.55 -7.45 -4.89
CA LEU A 123 -7.98 -7.41 -5.13
C LEU A 123 -8.27 -7.11 -6.61
N PRO A 124 -9.13 -7.89 -7.27
CA PRO A 124 -9.61 -7.57 -8.61
C PRO A 124 -10.28 -6.19 -8.65
N VAL A 125 -10.16 -5.48 -9.77
CA VAL A 125 -10.76 -4.15 -9.94
C VAL A 125 -12.26 -4.15 -9.65
N GLU A 126 -12.97 -5.20 -10.05
CA GLU A 126 -14.40 -5.39 -9.81
C GLU A 126 -14.78 -5.62 -8.34
N GLU A 127 -13.80 -5.92 -7.50
CA GLU A 127 -13.99 -6.13 -6.05
C GLU A 127 -13.54 -4.94 -5.20
N LEU A 128 -13.00 -3.90 -5.82
CA LEU A 128 -12.60 -2.69 -5.10
C LEU A 128 -13.83 -2.00 -4.53
N LYS A 129 -13.76 -1.68 -3.24
CA LYS A 129 -14.84 -1.01 -2.50
C LYS A 129 -14.32 0.26 -1.89
N TRP A 130 -15.12 1.32 -1.96
CA TRP A 130 -14.85 2.59 -1.32
C TRP A 130 -15.48 2.62 0.07
N HIS A 131 -14.67 3.00 1.05
CA HIS A 131 -15.09 3.11 2.45
C HIS A 131 -14.90 4.55 2.94
N LYS A 132 -15.88 5.07 3.67
CA LYS A 132 -15.75 6.36 4.34
C LYS A 132 -14.64 6.32 5.38
N ILE A 133 -13.81 7.37 5.38
CA ILE A 133 -12.73 7.53 6.36
C ILE A 133 -13.32 8.08 7.66
N LYS A 134 -13.17 7.31 8.73
CA LYS A 134 -13.66 7.71 10.07
C LYS A 134 -12.63 8.58 10.79
N ILE A 135 -13.08 9.62 11.45
CA ILE A 135 -12.25 10.47 12.31
C ILE A 135 -11.62 9.62 13.43
N GLY A 136 -10.33 9.84 13.67
CA GLY A 136 -9.55 9.10 14.67
C GLY A 136 -9.06 7.71 14.22
N SER A 137 -9.40 7.27 13.01
CA SER A 137 -8.95 5.99 12.47
C SER A 137 -7.54 6.03 11.86
N THR A 138 -6.94 4.86 11.65
CA THR A 138 -5.67 4.74 10.92
C THR A 138 -5.83 5.23 9.48
N ALA A 139 -6.98 5.00 8.85
CA ALA A 139 -7.27 5.49 7.51
C ALA A 139 -7.25 7.03 7.43
N GLU A 140 -7.63 7.74 8.49
CA GLU A 140 -7.51 9.20 8.55
C GLU A 140 -6.05 9.66 8.48
N LYS A 141 -5.13 8.93 9.11
CA LYS A 141 -3.70 9.23 9.01
C LYS A 141 -3.18 9.07 7.57
N PHE A 142 -3.66 8.06 6.86
CA PHE A 142 -3.33 7.86 5.46
C PHE A 142 -3.92 8.98 4.58
N TYR A 143 -5.14 9.39 4.85
CA TYR A 143 -5.79 10.51 4.18
C TYR A 143 -4.98 11.80 4.35
N ARG A 144 -4.60 12.15 5.56
CA ARG A 144 -3.81 13.35 5.83
C ARG A 144 -2.46 13.31 5.13
N PHE A 145 -1.79 12.18 5.18
CA PHE A 145 -0.53 12.00 4.45
C PHE A 145 -0.71 12.17 2.95
N THR A 146 -1.77 11.62 2.37
CA THR A 146 -2.00 11.59 0.92
C THR A 146 -2.58 12.89 0.38
N CYS A 147 -3.45 13.55 1.13
CA CYS A 147 -4.25 14.69 0.66
C CYS A 147 -3.85 16.03 1.26
N GLU A 148 -3.22 16.05 2.43
CA GLU A 148 -2.87 17.27 3.18
C GLU A 148 -1.32 17.41 3.30
N PHE A 149 -0.66 17.74 2.22
CA PHE A 149 0.81 17.90 2.24
C PHE A 149 1.27 19.21 1.56
#